data_887220c235851529f43c0a68fc383c26
#
_entry.id   887220c235851529f43c0a68fc383c26
#
_cell.length_a   1.000
_cell.length_b   1.000
_cell.length_c   1.000
_cell.angle_alpha   90.00
_cell.angle_beta   90.00
_cell.angle_gamma   90.00
#
_symmetry.space_group_name_H-M   'P 1'
#
loop_
_entity.id
_entity.type
_entity.pdbx_description
1 polymer ?
#
loop_
_entity_poly.entity_id
_entity_poly.type
_entity_poly.pdbx_seq_one_letter_code
_entity_poly.pdbx_strand_id
1 'polypeptide(L)'
;MIIAAMTSALALAACDSQQAQNVEEAYDNQADMIDNQADQLEQASDNMTGAAAANAENRVDALENRADAVRNMGDEKADAIDGH
;
A
#
# COMPACT_ATOMS: atom_id res chain seq x y z
N MET A 1 37.53 12.74 -14.23
CA MET A 1 36.41 13.58 -13.74
C MET A 1 35.09 13.28 -14.43
N ILE A 2 35.08 13.14 -15.73
CA ILE A 2 33.87 12.83 -16.50
C ILE A 2 33.32 11.46 -16.11
N ILE A 3 34.19 10.48 -15.91
CA ILE A 3 33.80 9.13 -15.52
C ILE A 3 33.12 9.12 -14.15
N ALA A 4 33.65 9.93 -13.21
CA ALA A 4 33.08 10.02 -11.87
C ALA A 4 31.66 10.62 -11.91
N ALA A 5 31.43 11.60 -12.76
CA ALA A 5 30.12 12.22 -12.93
C ALA A 5 29.10 11.22 -13.49
N MET A 6 29.50 10.40 -14.46
CA MET A 6 28.64 9.37 -15.03
C MET A 6 28.26 8.31 -13.99
N THR A 7 29.24 7.92 -13.18
CA THR A 7 29.00 6.96 -12.10
C THR A 7 27.99 7.48 -11.09
N SER A 8 28.10 8.77 -10.76
CA SER A 8 27.16 9.41 -9.83
C SER A 8 25.74 9.40 -10.37
N ALA A 9 25.57 9.69 -11.65
CA ALA A 9 24.26 9.70 -12.30
C ALA A 9 23.60 8.31 -12.26
N LEU A 10 24.38 7.27 -12.55
CA LEU A 10 23.90 5.89 -12.49
C LEU A 10 23.50 5.50 -11.07
N ALA A 11 24.27 5.90 -10.09
CA ALA A 11 23.98 5.61 -8.69
C ALA A 11 22.68 6.28 -8.25
N LEU A 12 22.43 7.51 -8.71
CA LEU A 12 21.19 8.23 -8.39
C LEU A 12 19.98 7.55 -9.02
N ALA A 13 20.08 7.09 -10.27
CA ALA A 13 18.99 6.39 -10.93
C ALA A 13 18.66 5.08 -10.21
N ALA A 14 19.67 4.34 -9.77
CA ALA A 14 19.47 3.10 -9.01
C ALA A 14 18.82 3.38 -7.66
N CYS A 15 19.19 4.47 -6.99
CA CYS A 15 18.58 4.86 -5.72
C CYS A 15 17.10 5.24 -5.90
N ASP A 16 16.76 5.93 -6.98
CA ASP A 16 15.37 6.32 -7.26
C ASP A 16 14.50 5.09 -7.50
N SER A 17 14.98 4.12 -8.27
CA SER A 17 14.27 2.87 -8.52
C SER A 17 14.06 2.09 -7.23
N GLN A 18 15.07 2.02 -6.37
CA GLN A 18 14.96 1.37 -5.08
C GLN A 18 13.98 2.08 -4.17
N GLN A 19 13.99 3.40 -4.16
CA GLN A 19 13.06 4.19 -3.37
C GLN A 19 11.62 3.94 -3.83
N ALA A 20 11.38 3.89 -5.14
CA ALA A 20 10.07 3.61 -5.67
C ALA A 20 9.56 2.24 -5.23
N GLN A 21 10.41 1.22 -5.31
CA GLN A 21 10.06 -0.13 -4.87
C GLN A 21 9.80 -0.18 -3.37
N ASN A 22 10.63 0.50 -2.58
CA ASN A 22 10.46 0.55 -1.14
C ASN A 22 9.15 1.23 -0.75
N VAL A 23 8.77 2.29 -1.47
CA VAL A 23 7.51 2.98 -1.25
C VAL A 23 6.34 2.06 -1.58
N GLU A 24 6.38 1.39 -2.72
CA GLU A 24 5.33 0.43 -3.12
C GLU A 24 5.17 -0.66 -2.06
N GLU A 25 6.28 -1.27 -1.65
CA GLU A 25 6.25 -2.34 -0.64
C GLU A 25 5.67 -1.85 0.68
N ALA A 26 6.02 -0.63 1.10
CA ALA A 26 5.51 -0.07 2.35
C ALA A 26 3.99 0.10 2.29
N TYR A 27 3.47 0.63 1.17
CA TYR A 27 2.03 0.80 1.02
C TYR A 27 1.31 -0.54 0.84
N ASP A 28 1.90 -1.49 0.11
CA ASP A 28 1.34 -2.83 -0.03
C ASP A 28 1.26 -3.54 1.31
N ASN A 29 2.30 -3.46 2.12
CA ASN A 29 2.31 -4.04 3.46
C ASN A 29 1.23 -3.41 4.34
N GLN A 30 1.05 -2.10 4.24
CA GLN A 30 0.02 -1.38 4.96
C GLN A 30 -1.37 -1.84 4.51
N ALA A 31 -1.57 -1.98 3.21
CA ALA A 31 -2.83 -2.48 2.65
C ALA A 31 -3.12 -3.90 3.10
N ASP A 32 -2.09 -4.77 3.13
CA ASP A 32 -2.23 -6.15 3.60
C ASP A 32 -2.65 -6.19 5.07
N MET A 33 -2.13 -5.30 5.90
CA MET A 33 -2.55 -5.20 7.30
C MET A 33 -4.02 -4.80 7.41
N ILE A 34 -4.45 -3.88 6.56
CA ILE A 34 -5.86 -3.46 6.52
C ILE A 34 -6.74 -4.64 6.07
N ASP A 35 -6.32 -5.38 5.04
CA ASP A 35 -7.03 -6.58 4.58
C ASP A 35 -7.13 -7.62 5.70
N ASN A 36 -6.07 -7.84 6.45
CA ASN A 36 -6.08 -8.76 7.58
C ASN A 36 -7.07 -8.31 8.66
N GLN A 37 -7.15 -7.01 8.92
CA GLN A 37 -8.13 -6.46 9.85
C GLN A 37 -9.56 -6.70 9.34
N ALA A 38 -9.78 -6.53 8.03
CA ALA A 38 -11.08 -6.79 7.43
C ALA A 38 -11.46 -8.26 7.57
N ASP A 39 -10.53 -9.19 7.34
CA ASP A 39 -10.76 -10.62 7.48
C ASP A 39 -11.11 -10.99 8.92
N GLN A 40 -10.41 -10.42 9.89
CA GLN A 40 -10.68 -10.66 11.30
C GLN A 40 -12.07 -10.16 11.69
N LEU A 41 -12.43 -9.00 11.19
CA LEU A 41 -13.75 -8.42 11.47
C LEU A 41 -14.85 -9.23 10.78
N GLU A 42 -14.60 -9.73 9.58
CA GLU A 42 -15.53 -10.60 8.87
C GLU A 42 -15.79 -11.89 9.66
N GLN A 43 -14.73 -12.50 10.15
CA GLN A 43 -14.85 -13.71 11.00
C GLN A 43 -15.63 -13.40 12.28
N ALA A 44 -15.38 -12.25 12.89
CA ALA A 44 -16.11 -11.81 14.07
C ALA A 44 -17.58 -11.56 13.74
N SER A 45 -17.88 -11.01 12.55
CA SER A 45 -19.24 -10.72 12.14
C SER A 45 -20.07 -11.99 11.91
N ASP A 46 -19.45 -13.10 11.56
CA ASP A 46 -20.12 -14.39 11.39
C ASP A 46 -20.75 -14.87 12.71
N ASN A 47 -20.21 -14.43 13.84
CA ASN A 47 -20.72 -14.76 15.16
C ASN A 47 -21.70 -13.70 15.69
N MET A 48 -21.93 -12.64 14.94
CA MET A 48 -22.86 -11.56 15.31
C MET A 48 -24.20 -11.75 14.59
N THR A 49 -25.24 -11.11 15.10
CA THR A 49 -26.58 -11.15 14.49
C THR A 49 -27.17 -9.75 14.45
N GLY A 50 -28.11 -9.56 13.50
CA GLY A 50 -28.89 -8.32 13.40
C GLY A 50 -28.06 -7.11 13.00
N ALA A 51 -28.33 -5.98 13.67
CA ALA A 51 -27.67 -4.71 13.36
C ALA A 51 -26.17 -4.74 13.57
N ALA A 52 -25.69 -5.52 14.57
CA ALA A 52 -24.27 -5.64 14.84
C ALA A 52 -23.54 -6.30 13.65
N ALA A 53 -24.14 -7.34 13.06
CA ALA A 53 -23.56 -8.01 11.89
C ALA A 53 -23.53 -7.06 10.68
N ALA A 54 -24.61 -6.30 10.45
CA ALA A 54 -24.67 -5.34 9.35
C ALA A 54 -23.63 -4.25 9.49
N ASN A 55 -23.44 -3.73 10.71
CA ASN A 55 -22.42 -2.72 10.98
C ASN A 55 -21.02 -3.27 10.77
N ALA A 56 -20.77 -4.51 11.18
CA ALA A 56 -19.47 -5.16 10.98
C ALA A 56 -19.16 -5.34 9.49
N GLU A 57 -20.15 -5.76 8.69
CA GLU A 57 -20.01 -5.91 7.25
C GLU A 57 -19.71 -4.57 6.57
N ASN A 58 -20.38 -3.51 6.98
CA ASN A 58 -20.12 -2.16 6.46
C ASN A 58 -18.68 -1.73 6.76
N ARG A 59 -18.16 -2.09 7.93
CA ARG A 59 -16.78 -1.81 8.30
C ARG A 59 -15.79 -2.62 7.47
N VAL A 60 -16.11 -3.88 7.19
CA VAL A 60 -15.29 -4.72 6.32
C VAL A 60 -15.17 -4.08 4.95
N ASP A 61 -16.29 -3.65 4.36
CA ASP A 61 -16.30 -2.98 3.06
C ASP A 61 -15.47 -1.70 3.10
N ALA A 62 -15.60 -0.92 4.15
CA ALA A 62 -14.82 0.31 4.31
C ALA A 62 -13.32 0.02 4.42
N LEU A 63 -12.94 -1.03 5.15
CA LEU A 63 -11.53 -1.43 5.27
C LEU A 63 -10.98 -1.92 3.94
N GLU A 64 -11.75 -2.71 3.18
CA GLU A 64 -11.32 -3.18 1.86
C GLU A 64 -11.13 -2.01 0.89
N ASN A 65 -12.05 -1.05 0.90
CA ASN A 65 -11.93 0.16 0.08
C ASN A 65 -10.69 0.97 0.50
N ARG A 66 -10.42 1.02 1.78
CA ARG A 66 -9.24 1.72 2.30
C ARG A 66 -7.95 1.03 1.87
N ALA A 67 -7.92 -0.30 1.89
CA ALA A 67 -6.77 -1.06 1.42
C ALA A 67 -6.49 -0.77 -0.05
N ASP A 68 -7.53 -0.74 -0.88
CA ASP A 68 -7.41 -0.41 -2.30
C ASP A 68 -6.89 1.01 -2.49
N ALA A 69 -7.39 1.96 -1.70
CA ALA A 69 -6.92 3.35 -1.76
C ALA A 69 -5.44 3.46 -1.37
N VAL A 70 -5.02 2.71 -0.36
CA VAL A 70 -3.61 2.69 0.07
C VAL A 70 -2.73 2.13 -1.04
N ARG A 71 -3.16 1.06 -1.71
CA ARG A 71 -2.41 0.50 -2.84
C ARG A 71 -2.27 1.49 -3.98
N ASN A 72 -3.36 2.18 -4.31
CA ASN A 72 -3.35 3.21 -5.35
C ASN A 72 -2.42 4.36 -4.99
N MET A 73 -2.41 4.78 -3.72
CA MET A 73 -1.49 5.81 -3.24
C MET A 73 -0.03 5.36 -3.38
N GLY A 74 0.24 4.09 -3.08
CA GLY A 74 1.57 3.52 -3.23
C GLY A 74 2.03 3.56 -4.68
N ASP A 75 1.16 3.17 -5.61
CA ASP A 75 1.45 3.21 -7.04
C ASP A 75 1.71 4.63 -7.51
N GLU A 76 0.88 5.59 -7.11
CA GLU A 76 1.05 7.00 -7.48
C GLU A 76 2.36 7.57 -6.95
N LYS A 77 2.71 7.26 -5.71
CA LYS A 77 3.94 7.75 -5.12
C LYS A 77 5.18 7.11 -5.74
N ALA A 78 5.11 5.82 -6.05
CA ALA A 78 6.19 5.14 -6.74
C ALA A 78 6.39 5.71 -8.15
N ASP A 79 5.30 5.96 -8.87
CA ASP A 79 5.34 6.57 -10.20
C ASP A 79 5.94 7.97 -10.14
N ALA A 80 5.62 8.74 -9.13
CA ALA A 80 6.17 10.09 -8.95
C ALA A 80 7.69 10.05 -8.75
N ILE A 81 8.20 9.03 -8.07
CA ILE A 81 9.64 8.86 -7.87
C ILE A 81 10.31 8.41 -9.16
N ASP A 82 9.72 7.43 -9.86
CA ASP A 82 10.27 6.90 -11.12
C ASP A 82 10.10 7.87 -12.29
N GLY A 83 9.09 8.71 -12.24
CA GLY A 83 8.76 9.64 -13.32
C GLY A 83 9.77 10.74 -13.55
N HIS A 84 10.82 10.81 -12.76
CA HIS A 84 11.89 11.78 -12.92
C HIS A 84 13.07 11.17 -13.65
#